data_f6baf53b10a017d2adf4524b330e21d0
#
_entry.id   f6baf53b10a017d2adf4524b330e21d0
#
_cell.length_a   1.000
_cell.length_b   1.000
_cell.length_c   1.000
_cell.angle_alpha   90.00
_cell.angle_beta   90.00
_cell.angle_gamma   90.00
#
_symmetry.space_group_name_H-M   'P 1'
#
loop_
_entity.id
_entity.type
_entity.pdbx_description
1 polymer ?
#
loop_
_entity_poly.entity_id
_entity_poly.type
_entity_poly.pdbx_seq_one_letter_code
_entity_poly.pdbx_strand_id
1 'polypeptide(L)'
;MKIKRDELIKILDISRMAVAGSDHLEQLGHFIFGGENLITFNNRLLIYYPFETDFQCSVESDLFFKQMQKYTTDEIEILLKGNRLEVEGKLETAKLAVALQQDKEIFGIIDTIREEQLKVGYVPVPKDFVRAVDLCSYSASKNAADGTLCCVRISGNVVMSTDNYRATQYELESEMSPN
;
A
#
# COMPACT_ATOMS: atom_id res chain seq x y z
N MET A 1 -3.38 5.51 -21.23
CA MET A 1 -3.89 6.52 -20.28
C MET A 1 -2.90 7.67 -20.12
N LYS A 2 -3.39 8.91 -19.82
CA LYS A 2 -2.54 10.08 -19.52
C LYS A 2 -2.69 10.48 -18.06
N ILE A 3 -1.59 10.83 -17.40
CA ILE A 3 -1.56 11.20 -15.99
C ILE A 3 -0.45 12.20 -15.72
N LYS A 4 -0.64 13.04 -14.69
CA LYS A 4 0.44 13.89 -14.17
C LYS A 4 1.47 13.03 -13.45
N ARG A 5 2.74 13.20 -13.81
CA ARG A 5 3.85 12.45 -13.24
C ARG A 5 3.87 12.49 -11.70
N ASP A 6 3.73 13.68 -11.11
CA ASP A 6 3.79 13.86 -9.66
C ASP A 6 2.60 13.22 -8.94
N GLU A 7 1.44 13.13 -9.58
CA GLU A 7 0.28 12.41 -9.08
C GLU A 7 0.56 10.90 -9.08
N LEU A 8 1.06 10.37 -10.18
CA LEU A 8 1.44 8.96 -10.27
C LEU A 8 2.48 8.59 -9.21
N ILE A 9 3.54 9.40 -9.05
CA ILE A 9 4.59 9.16 -8.05
C ILE A 9 4.00 9.08 -6.63
N LYS A 10 3.07 9.94 -6.27
CA LYS A 10 2.39 9.90 -4.96
C LYS A 10 1.60 8.61 -4.77
N ILE A 11 0.87 8.18 -5.79
CA ILE A 11 0.10 6.93 -5.77
C ILE A 11 1.04 5.73 -5.61
N LEU A 12 2.09 5.69 -6.40
CA LEU A 12 3.10 4.62 -6.33
C LEU A 12 3.83 4.61 -4.98
N ASP A 13 4.13 5.78 -4.40
CA ASP A 13 4.81 5.88 -3.11
C ASP A 13 3.96 5.34 -1.95
N ILE A 14 2.65 5.58 -1.98
CA ILE A 14 1.71 4.95 -1.05
C ILE A 14 1.65 3.44 -1.29
N SER A 15 1.47 3.01 -2.54
CA SER A 15 1.28 1.61 -2.89
C SER A 15 2.52 0.76 -2.59
N ARG A 16 3.73 1.30 -2.73
CA ARG A 16 4.96 0.57 -2.46
C ARG A 16 5.15 0.15 -1.00
N MET A 17 4.40 0.72 -0.06
CA MET A 17 4.45 0.28 1.35
C MET A 17 3.99 -1.18 1.53
N ALA A 18 3.18 -1.70 0.61
CA ALA A 18 2.73 -3.09 0.60
C ALA A 18 3.43 -3.94 -0.46
N VAL A 19 4.59 -3.54 -0.94
CA VAL A 19 5.42 -4.35 -1.83
C VAL A 19 6.35 -5.22 -1.00
N ALA A 20 6.49 -6.49 -1.37
CA ALA A 20 7.44 -7.40 -0.73
C ALA A 20 8.88 -7.15 -1.23
N GLY A 21 9.83 -7.15 -0.30
CA GLY A 21 11.24 -6.87 -0.62
C GLY A 21 11.99 -8.04 -1.27
N SER A 22 11.70 -9.28 -0.88
CA SER A 22 12.36 -10.48 -1.39
C SER A 22 11.59 -11.73 -0.98
N ASP A 23 10.46 -11.97 -1.63
CA ASP A 23 9.66 -13.18 -1.40
C ASP A 23 9.68 -14.12 -2.60
N HIS A 24 9.34 -15.37 -2.35
CA HIS A 24 9.36 -16.44 -3.35
C HIS A 24 8.30 -16.28 -4.46
N LEU A 25 7.31 -15.40 -4.28
CA LEU A 25 6.29 -15.12 -5.27
C LEU A 25 6.62 -13.80 -5.98
N GLU A 26 6.96 -13.89 -7.25
CA GLU A 26 7.44 -12.77 -8.07
C GLU A 26 6.49 -11.56 -8.06
N GLN A 27 5.18 -11.80 -8.12
CA GLN A 27 4.19 -10.72 -8.18
C GLN A 27 4.00 -9.96 -6.86
N LEU A 28 4.49 -10.46 -5.73
CA LEU A 28 4.50 -9.70 -4.47
C LEU A 28 5.45 -8.50 -4.52
N GLY A 29 6.45 -8.54 -5.41
CA GLY A 29 7.35 -7.42 -5.71
C GLY A 29 6.82 -6.44 -6.76
N HIS A 30 5.58 -6.60 -7.23
CA HIS A 30 5.04 -5.85 -8.37
C HIS A 30 3.96 -4.85 -7.96
N PHE A 31 3.83 -3.81 -8.76
CA PHE A 31 2.58 -3.06 -8.89
C PHE A 31 1.64 -3.84 -9.82
N ILE A 32 0.43 -4.14 -9.36
CA ILE A 32 -0.57 -4.87 -10.12
C ILE A 32 -1.67 -3.88 -10.54
N PHE A 33 -1.72 -3.58 -11.82
CA PHE A 33 -2.79 -2.78 -12.42
C PHE A 33 -3.97 -3.67 -12.75
N GLY A 34 -5.07 -3.53 -12.01
CA GLY A 34 -6.27 -4.35 -12.11
C GLY A 34 -7.38 -3.77 -13.01
N GLY A 35 -7.12 -2.67 -13.71
CA GLY A 35 -8.11 -1.94 -14.50
C GLY A 35 -8.77 -0.81 -13.70
N GLU A 36 -9.39 -1.09 -12.60
CA GLU A 36 -10.02 -0.10 -11.72
C GLU A 36 -9.15 0.27 -10.50
N ASN A 37 -8.13 -0.52 -10.23
CA ASN A 37 -7.32 -0.36 -9.02
C ASN A 37 -5.86 -0.71 -9.26
N LEU A 38 -4.99 -0.05 -8.50
CA LEU A 38 -3.61 -0.44 -8.30
C LEU A 38 -3.52 -1.24 -7.00
N ILE A 39 -3.00 -2.47 -7.10
CA ILE A 39 -2.96 -3.42 -5.99
C ILE A 39 -1.52 -3.74 -5.65
N THR A 40 -1.19 -3.78 -4.37
CA THR A 40 0.08 -4.28 -3.85
C THR A 40 -0.16 -5.09 -2.57
N PHE A 41 0.60 -6.16 -2.39
CA PHE A 41 0.42 -7.08 -1.27
C PHE A 41 1.75 -7.70 -0.85
N ASN A 42 2.02 -7.79 0.46
CA ASN A 42 3.26 -8.37 1.01
C ASN A 42 3.02 -9.36 2.15
N ASN A 43 1.92 -10.11 2.15
CA ASN A 43 1.49 -11.04 3.20
C ASN A 43 1.14 -10.41 4.56
N ARG A 44 1.37 -9.10 4.75
CA ARG A 44 1.04 -8.36 5.98
C ARG A 44 0.14 -7.18 5.72
N LEU A 45 0.32 -6.55 4.58
CA LEU A 45 -0.40 -5.34 4.16
C LEU A 45 -0.89 -5.54 2.73
N LEU A 46 -2.16 -5.29 2.52
CA LEU A 46 -2.79 -5.15 1.21
C LEU A 46 -3.16 -3.69 1.02
N ILE A 47 -2.66 -3.08 -0.06
CA ILE A 47 -3.12 -1.77 -0.52
C ILE A 47 -3.91 -1.98 -1.80
N TYR A 48 -5.13 -1.49 -1.78
CA TYR A 48 -6.06 -1.50 -2.89
C TYR A 48 -6.43 -0.04 -3.18
N TYR A 49 -5.65 0.58 -4.08
CA TYR A 49 -5.77 2.00 -4.37
C TYR A 49 -6.66 2.21 -5.60
N PRO A 50 -7.72 3.03 -5.54
CA PRO A 50 -8.54 3.35 -6.71
C PRO A 50 -7.68 4.03 -7.79
N PHE A 51 -7.50 3.35 -8.92
CA PHE A 51 -6.67 3.82 -10.02
C PHE A 51 -7.12 3.20 -11.33
N GLU A 52 -7.87 3.95 -12.12
CA GLU A 52 -8.43 3.48 -13.37
C GLU A 52 -7.38 3.41 -14.48
N THR A 53 -7.31 2.25 -15.14
CA THR A 53 -6.46 2.01 -16.31
C THR A 53 -7.26 1.30 -17.40
N ASP A 54 -6.90 1.54 -18.65
CA ASP A 54 -7.43 0.85 -19.83
C ASP A 54 -6.70 -0.47 -20.13
N PHE A 55 -5.90 -0.94 -19.16
CA PHE A 55 -5.13 -2.18 -19.25
C PHE A 55 -5.05 -2.90 -17.91
N GLN A 56 -4.66 -4.19 -17.98
CA GLN A 56 -4.34 -5.02 -16.81
C GLN A 56 -2.98 -5.67 -17.00
N CYS A 57 -2.09 -5.48 -16.04
CA CYS A 57 -0.77 -6.10 -16.02
C CYS A 57 -0.11 -5.93 -14.64
N SER A 58 0.97 -6.68 -14.39
CA SER A 58 1.85 -6.41 -13.28
C SER A 58 3.26 -6.02 -13.75
N VAL A 59 3.87 -5.08 -13.07
CA VAL A 59 5.21 -4.56 -13.37
C VAL A 59 6.04 -4.52 -12.10
N GLU A 60 7.32 -4.84 -12.21
CA GLU A 60 8.26 -4.80 -11.09
C GLU A 60 8.31 -3.39 -10.49
N SER A 61 8.03 -3.30 -9.20
CA SER A 61 7.70 -2.04 -8.52
C SER A 61 8.89 -1.08 -8.41
N ASP A 62 10.05 -1.60 -8.04
CA ASP A 62 11.24 -0.77 -7.83
C ASP A 62 11.76 -0.20 -9.14
N LEU A 63 11.74 -1.01 -10.20
CA LEU A 63 12.15 -0.58 -11.53
C LEU A 63 11.20 0.48 -12.08
N PHE A 64 9.89 0.24 -11.97
CA PHE A 64 8.88 1.17 -12.44
C PHE A 64 8.94 2.50 -11.67
N PHE A 65 9.00 2.45 -10.33
CA PHE A 65 9.07 3.65 -9.50
C PHE A 65 10.31 4.48 -9.78
N LYS A 66 11.50 3.86 -9.80
CA LYS A 66 12.77 4.53 -10.14
C LYS A 66 12.76 5.15 -11.54
N GLN A 67 12.08 4.49 -12.47
CA GLN A 67 11.94 5.02 -13.81
C GLN A 67 11.05 6.26 -13.84
N MET A 68 9.92 6.25 -13.13
CA MET A 68 9.02 7.41 -13.03
C MET A 68 9.70 8.61 -12.38
N GLN A 69 10.58 8.39 -11.41
CA GLN A 69 11.35 9.47 -10.78
C GLN A 69 12.32 10.19 -11.76
N LYS A 70 12.77 9.49 -12.80
CA LYS A 70 13.71 10.08 -13.78
C LYS A 70 13.02 10.97 -14.81
N TYR A 71 11.70 10.84 -14.99
CA TYR A 71 10.98 11.69 -15.93
C TYR A 71 10.99 13.13 -15.46
N THR A 72 11.18 14.05 -16.42
CA THR A 72 11.22 15.50 -16.19
C THR A 72 9.95 16.20 -16.68
N THR A 73 9.14 15.50 -17.46
CA THR A 73 7.87 16.00 -18.00
C THR A 73 6.74 15.94 -16.97
N ASP A 74 5.88 16.96 -16.95
CA ASP A 74 4.75 17.06 -16.02
C ASP A 74 3.65 16.04 -16.32
N GLU A 75 3.45 15.70 -17.60
CA GLU A 75 2.43 14.75 -18.05
C GLU A 75 3.10 13.59 -18.78
N ILE A 76 2.69 12.38 -18.45
CA ILE A 76 3.17 11.14 -19.06
C ILE A 76 2.00 10.34 -19.62
N GLU A 77 2.25 9.58 -20.67
CA GLU A 77 1.31 8.62 -21.24
C GLU A 77 1.80 7.20 -20.99
N ILE A 78 0.90 6.36 -20.45
CA ILE A 78 1.19 4.95 -20.15
C ILE A 78 0.34 4.09 -21.07
N LEU A 79 0.99 3.19 -21.81
CA LEU A 79 0.39 2.33 -22.82
C LEU A 79 0.86 0.88 -22.64
N LEU A 80 -0.06 -0.06 -22.66
CA LEU A 80 0.29 -1.47 -22.73
C LEU A 80 0.40 -1.90 -24.20
N LYS A 81 1.58 -2.33 -24.62
CA LYS A 81 1.82 -2.84 -25.99
C LYS A 81 2.38 -4.27 -25.94
N GLY A 82 1.51 -5.24 -26.18
CA GLY A 82 1.85 -6.65 -26.02
C GLY A 82 2.22 -6.96 -24.56
N ASN A 83 3.43 -7.44 -24.32
CA ASN A 83 3.96 -7.75 -22.97
C ASN A 83 4.87 -6.66 -22.40
N ARG A 84 4.70 -5.40 -22.84
CA ARG A 84 5.50 -4.27 -22.38
C ARG A 84 4.62 -3.10 -22.01
N LEU A 85 4.91 -2.48 -20.88
CA LEU A 85 4.38 -1.20 -20.47
C LEU A 85 5.30 -0.11 -21.03
N GLU A 86 4.80 0.67 -21.96
CA GLU A 86 5.50 1.82 -22.50
C GLU A 86 5.04 3.07 -21.77
N VAL A 87 6.00 3.85 -21.28
CA VAL A 87 5.73 5.13 -20.65
C VAL A 87 6.40 6.20 -21.52
N GLU A 88 5.59 7.10 -22.01
CA GLU A 88 6.01 8.17 -22.92
C GLU A 88 5.90 9.52 -22.23
N GLY A 89 7.00 10.25 -22.13
CA GLY A 89 7.08 11.65 -21.78
C GLY A 89 7.35 12.51 -23.01
N LYS A 90 7.61 13.77 -22.84
CA LYS A 90 7.86 14.70 -23.96
C LYS A 90 9.15 14.37 -24.74
N LEU A 91 10.19 13.95 -24.04
CA LEU A 91 11.50 13.63 -24.59
C LEU A 91 12.02 12.26 -24.14
N GLU A 92 11.29 11.60 -23.28
CA GLU A 92 11.69 10.34 -22.65
C GLU A 92 10.69 9.23 -22.97
N THR A 93 11.19 8.04 -23.20
CA THR A 93 10.37 6.83 -23.36
C THR A 93 11.01 5.68 -22.60
N ALA A 94 10.23 5.01 -21.78
CA ALA A 94 10.64 3.78 -21.11
C ALA A 94 9.78 2.61 -21.57
N LYS A 95 10.40 1.43 -21.65
CA LYS A 95 9.73 0.17 -21.98
C LYS A 95 10.06 -0.84 -20.90
N LEU A 96 9.05 -1.27 -20.15
CA LEU A 96 9.19 -2.23 -19.07
C LEU A 96 8.51 -3.53 -19.43
N ALA A 97 9.16 -4.64 -19.13
CA ALA A 97 8.53 -5.96 -19.24
C ALA A 97 7.43 -6.07 -18.18
N VAL A 98 6.31 -6.69 -18.53
CA VAL A 98 5.17 -6.89 -17.64
C VAL A 98 4.68 -8.33 -17.72
N ALA A 99 4.08 -8.82 -16.63
CA ALA A 99 3.31 -10.03 -16.62
C ALA A 99 1.83 -9.68 -16.90
N LEU A 100 1.25 -10.32 -17.91
CA LEU A 100 -0.16 -10.13 -18.28
C LEU A 100 -1.09 -11.05 -17.52
N GLN A 101 -0.55 -12.18 -17.00
CA GLN A 101 -1.33 -13.13 -16.23
C GLN A 101 -1.24 -12.78 -14.75
N GLN A 102 -2.40 -12.78 -14.12
CA GLN A 102 -2.50 -12.62 -12.69
C GLN A 102 -2.20 -13.96 -12.01
N ASP A 103 -1.38 -13.91 -10.96
CA ASP A 103 -1.13 -15.09 -10.13
C ASP A 103 -2.41 -15.45 -9.37
N LYS A 104 -2.95 -16.66 -9.66
CA LYS A 104 -4.23 -17.12 -9.10
C LYS A 104 -4.18 -17.29 -7.58
N GLU A 105 -3.03 -17.63 -7.02
CA GLU A 105 -2.86 -17.81 -5.58
C GLU A 105 -2.95 -16.45 -4.88
N ILE A 106 -2.21 -15.46 -5.38
CA ILE A 106 -2.22 -14.10 -4.83
C ILE A 106 -3.63 -13.49 -4.93
N PHE A 107 -4.27 -13.60 -6.08
CA PHE A 107 -5.63 -13.05 -6.26
C PHE A 107 -6.67 -13.78 -5.41
N GLY A 108 -6.55 -15.10 -5.21
CA GLY A 108 -7.41 -15.83 -4.29
C GLY A 108 -7.30 -15.31 -2.85
N ILE A 109 -6.11 -15.00 -2.38
CA ILE A 109 -5.88 -14.39 -1.06
C ILE A 109 -6.49 -12.98 -1.00
N ILE A 110 -6.24 -12.16 -2.01
CA ILE A 110 -6.76 -10.78 -2.09
C ILE A 110 -8.29 -10.77 -2.08
N ASP A 111 -8.93 -11.62 -2.87
CA ASP A 111 -10.38 -11.72 -2.93
C ASP A 111 -10.97 -12.17 -1.59
N THR A 112 -10.35 -13.14 -0.92
CA THR A 112 -10.75 -13.57 0.43
C THR A 112 -10.69 -12.42 1.43
N ILE A 113 -9.58 -11.66 1.45
CA ILE A 113 -9.43 -10.51 2.34
C ILE A 113 -10.51 -9.45 2.04
N ARG A 114 -10.80 -9.18 0.78
CA ARG A 114 -11.84 -8.22 0.38
C ARG A 114 -13.24 -8.67 0.79
N GLU A 115 -13.56 -9.94 0.59
CA GLU A 115 -14.85 -10.48 1.01
C GLU A 115 -15.05 -10.38 2.52
N GLU A 116 -14.01 -10.65 3.30
CA GLU A 116 -14.05 -10.50 4.75
C GLU A 116 -14.20 -9.03 5.15
N GLN A 117 -13.45 -8.13 4.50
CA GLN A 117 -13.51 -6.70 4.73
C GLN A 117 -14.92 -6.11 4.49
N LEU A 118 -15.62 -6.60 3.46
CA LEU A 118 -17.00 -6.16 3.16
C LEU A 118 -18.01 -6.59 4.21
N LYS A 119 -17.70 -7.61 5.02
CA LYS A 119 -18.56 -8.09 6.12
C LYS A 119 -18.39 -7.29 7.41
N VAL A 120 -17.30 -6.53 7.51
CA VAL A 120 -16.96 -5.75 8.71
C VAL A 120 -17.39 -4.30 8.52
N GLY A 121 -18.12 -3.76 9.50
CA GLY A 121 -18.47 -2.34 9.51
C GLY A 121 -17.23 -1.46 9.76
N TYR A 122 -17.20 -0.29 9.13
CA TYR A 122 -16.17 0.72 9.39
C TYR A 122 -16.59 1.64 10.53
N VAL A 123 -15.66 1.94 11.41
CA VAL A 123 -15.86 2.88 12.52
C VAL A 123 -15.17 4.20 12.15
N PRO A 124 -15.83 5.36 12.32
CA PRO A 124 -15.19 6.64 12.18
C PRO A 124 -13.99 6.78 13.11
N VAL A 125 -12.88 7.24 12.59
CA VAL A 125 -11.65 7.43 13.36
C VAL A 125 -11.60 8.87 13.90
N PRO A 126 -11.34 9.10 15.19
CA PRO A 126 -11.13 10.45 15.74
C PRO A 126 -10.04 11.20 15.02
N LYS A 127 -10.14 12.52 14.93
CA LYS A 127 -9.16 13.36 14.19
C LYS A 127 -7.75 13.25 14.73
N ASP A 128 -7.61 13.03 16.02
CA ASP A 128 -6.35 12.91 16.75
C ASP A 128 -5.81 11.47 16.79
N PHE A 129 -6.50 10.49 16.18
CA PHE A 129 -6.12 9.08 16.20
C PHE A 129 -4.71 8.82 15.65
N VAL A 130 -4.39 9.37 14.48
CA VAL A 130 -3.05 9.19 13.87
C VAL A 130 -1.96 9.71 14.80
N ARG A 131 -2.18 10.88 15.41
CA ARG A 131 -1.27 11.45 16.39
C ARG A 131 -1.12 10.57 17.63
N ALA A 132 -2.22 10.01 18.13
CA ALA A 132 -2.22 9.11 19.28
C ALA A 132 -1.40 7.84 19.01
N VAL A 133 -1.61 7.21 17.85
CA VAL A 133 -0.84 6.03 17.42
C VAL A 133 0.64 6.36 17.28
N ASP A 134 0.97 7.48 16.66
CA ASP A 134 2.34 7.94 16.44
C ASP A 134 3.07 8.13 17.79
N LEU A 135 2.45 8.84 18.72
CA LEU A 135 3.01 9.04 20.07
C LEU A 135 3.16 7.73 20.86
N CYS A 136 2.15 6.86 20.81
CA CYS A 136 2.20 5.59 21.52
C CYS A 136 3.20 4.61 20.88
N SER A 137 3.40 4.63 19.58
CA SER A 137 4.35 3.75 18.89
C SER A 137 5.81 3.91 19.41
N TYR A 138 6.14 5.06 20.00
CA TYR A 138 7.45 5.31 20.63
C TYR A 138 7.75 4.33 21.78
N SER A 139 6.76 3.91 22.54
CA SER A 139 6.92 2.98 23.68
C SER A 139 6.60 1.52 23.32
N ALA A 140 6.29 1.21 22.07
CA ALA A 140 6.19 -0.17 21.62
C ALA A 140 7.57 -0.81 21.45
N SER A 141 7.68 -2.12 21.75
CA SER A 141 8.92 -2.84 21.54
C SER A 141 9.27 -2.91 20.05
N LYS A 142 10.56 -2.80 19.75
CA LYS A 142 11.11 -3.00 18.40
C LYS A 142 11.61 -4.44 18.18
N ASN A 143 11.62 -5.25 19.24
CA ASN A 143 12.02 -6.64 19.15
C ASN A 143 10.81 -7.51 18.83
N ALA A 144 10.78 -8.12 17.66
CA ALA A 144 9.68 -8.98 17.22
C ALA A 144 9.39 -10.16 18.15
N ALA A 145 10.38 -10.60 18.97
CA ALA A 145 10.20 -11.68 19.94
C ALA A 145 9.28 -11.28 21.11
N ASP A 146 9.06 -9.98 21.34
CA ASP A 146 8.24 -9.48 22.44
C ASP A 146 6.71 -9.54 22.12
N GLY A 147 6.34 -10.05 20.97
CA GLY A 147 4.96 -10.35 20.60
C GLY A 147 4.03 -9.14 20.69
N THR A 148 3.05 -9.18 21.59
CA THR A 148 2.04 -8.12 21.74
C THR A 148 2.60 -6.77 22.21
N LEU A 149 3.79 -6.75 22.81
CA LEU A 149 4.44 -5.50 23.20
C LEU A 149 4.94 -4.69 21.98
N CYS A 150 5.02 -5.31 20.81
CA CYS A 150 5.30 -4.59 19.56
C CYS A 150 4.08 -3.82 19.01
N CYS A 151 2.92 -3.94 19.66
CA CYS A 151 1.67 -3.38 19.19
C CYS A 151 1.26 -2.14 19.99
N VAL A 152 0.54 -1.25 19.32
CA VAL A 152 -0.25 -0.21 19.99
C VAL A 152 -1.62 -0.79 20.29
N ARG A 153 -2.02 -0.77 21.55
CA ARG A 153 -3.35 -1.21 22.01
C ARG A 153 -4.34 -0.06 21.98
N ILE A 154 -5.53 -0.33 21.49
CA ILE A 154 -6.67 0.60 21.51
C ILE A 154 -7.77 -0.02 22.35
N SER A 155 -8.34 0.73 23.27
CA SER A 155 -9.43 0.30 24.14
C SER A 155 -10.33 1.48 24.47
N GLY A 156 -11.52 1.52 23.89
CA GLY A 156 -12.41 2.68 23.97
C GLY A 156 -11.77 3.93 23.38
N ASN A 157 -11.58 4.96 24.20
CA ASN A 157 -10.90 6.20 23.82
C ASN A 157 -9.41 6.21 24.20
N VAL A 158 -8.85 5.10 24.70
CA VAL A 158 -7.46 5.05 25.15
C VAL A 158 -6.59 4.29 24.14
N VAL A 159 -5.51 4.94 23.73
CA VAL A 159 -4.44 4.38 22.91
C VAL A 159 -3.20 4.22 23.79
N MET A 160 -2.59 3.05 23.86
CA MET A 160 -1.45 2.79 24.73
C MET A 160 -0.45 1.80 24.14
N SER A 161 0.78 1.87 24.61
CA SER A 161 1.84 0.89 24.33
C SER A 161 2.84 0.83 25.47
N THR A 162 3.60 -0.27 25.53
CA THR A 162 4.69 -0.46 26.48
C THR A 162 5.71 -1.46 25.94
N ASP A 163 6.97 -1.31 26.33
CA ASP A 163 8.07 -2.26 26.11
C ASP A 163 8.61 -2.83 27.43
N ASN A 164 7.84 -2.80 28.50
CA ASN A 164 8.17 -3.14 29.89
C ASN A 164 9.10 -2.16 30.62
N TYR A 165 9.75 -1.23 29.93
CA TYR A 165 10.63 -0.22 30.54
C TYR A 165 10.01 1.16 30.53
N ARG A 166 9.15 1.42 29.56
CA ARG A 166 8.42 2.66 29.36
C ARG A 166 7.02 2.36 28.87
N ALA A 167 6.09 3.25 29.13
CA ALA A 167 4.72 3.18 28.67
C ALA A 167 4.26 4.56 28.20
N THR A 168 3.47 4.59 27.17
CA THR A 168 2.80 5.80 26.70
C THR A 168 1.31 5.54 26.63
N GLN A 169 0.52 6.49 27.10
CA GLN A 169 -0.94 6.47 27.02
C GLN A 169 -1.39 7.81 26.44
N TYR A 170 -2.36 7.74 25.55
CA TYR A 170 -3.04 8.89 24.96
C TYR A 170 -4.56 8.68 25.05
N GLU A 171 -5.28 9.70 25.45
CA GLU A 171 -6.74 9.70 25.49
C GLU A 171 -7.27 10.45 24.27
N LEU A 172 -8.05 9.76 23.44
CA LEU A 172 -8.65 10.32 22.23
C LEU A 172 -9.80 11.27 22.60
N GLU A 173 -10.04 12.27 21.77
CA GLU A 173 -11.15 13.23 21.93
C GLU A 173 -12.52 12.56 21.89
N SER A 174 -12.64 11.40 21.26
CA SER A 174 -13.87 10.62 21.22
C SER A 174 -13.59 9.11 21.26
N GLU A 175 -14.53 8.34 21.74
CA GLU A 175 -14.43 6.89 21.84
C GLU A 175 -14.51 6.25 20.45
N MET A 176 -13.63 5.27 20.19
CA MET A 176 -13.74 4.37 19.04
C MET A 176 -14.67 3.21 19.43
N SER A 177 -15.96 3.42 19.34
CA SER A 177 -16.94 2.38 19.63
C SER A 177 -17.35 1.71 18.31
N PRO A 178 -17.26 0.38 18.20
CA PRO A 178 -17.99 -0.32 17.15
C PRO A 178 -19.48 -0.16 17.48
N ASN A 179 -20.24 0.42 16.55
CA ASN A 179 -21.71 0.44 16.61
C ASN A 179 -22.28 -0.98 16.56
#